data_54a196d0ed4b75fe38449bc0577628c7
#
_entry.id   54a196d0ed4b75fe38449bc0577628c7
#
_cell.length_a   1.000
_cell.length_b   1.000
_cell.length_c   1.000
_cell.angle_alpha   90.00
_cell.angle_beta   90.00
_cell.angle_gamma   90.00
#
_symmetry.space_group_name_H-M   'P 1'
#
loop_
_entity.id
_entity.type
_entity.pdbx_description
1 polymer ?
#
loop_
_entity_poly.entity_id
_entity_poly.type
_entity_poly.pdbx_seq_one_letter_code
_entity_poly.pdbx_strand_id
1 'polypeptide(L)'
;MARNTAYRVHVEDVTQAKVDEVNIENGAMLRTDDYLYMGHNNENVIVYPQGGVRSLGWARYQDTVYTSSNKLALSDGIQVALPNNSGTTIKSHSSINFYDSTTVKLTPVNLNDVYIVSLMLKASASNANQTHLEIEFQHGSSGSTVENLFSAMAFYKGNDVEQKKHEMYSFYVDANVLSLGASIHITSVGGSVNVWDIEYFIQRTQNGSLS
;
A
#
# COMPACT_ATOMS: atom_id res chain seq x y z
N MET A 1 25.07 48.84 15.84
CA MET A 1 23.73 48.36 15.54
C MET A 1 23.83 47.43 14.31
N ALA A 2 23.71 46.14 14.49
CA ALA A 2 23.71 45.20 13.36
C ALA A 2 22.35 45.28 12.68
N ARG A 3 22.34 45.63 11.40
CA ARG A 3 21.13 45.57 10.58
C ARG A 3 20.81 44.07 10.33
N ASN A 4 19.72 43.61 10.88
CA ASN A 4 19.13 42.34 10.50
C ASN A 4 18.62 42.48 9.06
N THR A 5 19.41 42.08 8.09
CA THR A 5 18.96 41.99 6.71
C THR A 5 18.21 40.64 6.60
N ALA A 6 16.88 40.69 6.62
CA ALA A 6 16.06 39.57 6.34
C ALA A 6 16.28 39.20 4.86
N TYR A 7 17.00 38.12 4.60
CA TYR A 7 17.10 37.55 3.25
C TYR A 7 15.75 36.94 2.89
N ARG A 8 15.14 37.44 1.81
CA ARG A 8 13.96 36.82 1.24
C ARG A 8 14.43 35.61 0.46
N VAL A 9 14.21 34.42 0.99
CA VAL A 9 14.49 33.19 0.27
C VAL A 9 13.43 33.04 -0.82
N HIS A 10 13.85 33.04 -2.08
CA HIS A 10 12.98 32.72 -3.19
C HIS A 10 13.05 31.21 -3.41
N VAL A 11 11.92 30.53 -3.32
CA VAL A 11 11.80 29.09 -3.56
C VAL A 11 11.04 28.91 -4.86
N GLU A 12 11.67 28.29 -5.84
CA GLU A 12 11.01 27.94 -7.10
C GLU A 12 10.68 26.44 -7.11
N ASP A 13 9.48 26.11 -7.55
CA ASP A 13 9.06 24.74 -7.79
C ASP A 13 9.54 24.31 -9.19
N VAL A 14 10.42 23.32 -9.25
CA VAL A 14 10.99 22.78 -10.48
C VAL A 14 10.94 21.26 -10.51
N THR A 15 11.03 20.68 -11.70
CA THR A 15 11.16 19.22 -11.84
C THR A 15 12.58 18.76 -11.50
N GLN A 16 12.76 17.51 -11.05
CA GLN A 16 14.07 16.95 -10.74
C GLN A 16 15.05 17.05 -11.91
N ALA A 17 14.60 16.83 -13.15
CA ALA A 17 15.42 16.96 -14.35
C ALA A 17 16.05 18.36 -14.53
N LYS A 18 15.35 19.41 -14.06
CA LYS A 18 15.89 20.78 -14.10
C LYS A 18 16.95 21.04 -13.04
N VAL A 19 16.88 20.37 -11.89
CA VAL A 19 17.89 20.52 -10.82
C VAL A 19 19.25 20.01 -11.28
N ASP A 20 19.26 18.94 -12.07
CA ASP A 20 20.49 18.35 -12.61
C ASP A 20 21.16 19.22 -13.69
N GLU A 21 20.38 20.10 -14.34
CA GLU A 21 20.83 21.00 -15.39
C GLU A 21 21.21 22.40 -14.90
N VAL A 22 20.72 22.81 -13.72
CA VAL A 22 20.86 24.19 -13.23
C VAL A 22 21.76 24.23 -12.00
N ASN A 23 22.81 25.04 -12.11
CA ASN A 23 23.63 25.37 -10.95
C ASN A 23 22.94 26.46 -10.13
N ILE A 24 22.45 26.09 -8.94
CA ILE A 24 21.74 27.01 -8.06
C ILE A 24 22.72 28.02 -7.48
N GLU A 25 22.41 29.32 -7.57
CA GLU A 25 23.21 30.37 -6.93
C GLU A 25 23.34 30.14 -5.42
N ASN A 26 24.51 30.47 -4.86
CA ASN A 26 24.75 30.34 -3.43
C ASN A 26 23.65 31.01 -2.58
N GLY A 27 22.99 30.23 -1.76
CA GLY A 27 21.92 30.67 -0.88
C GLY A 27 20.53 30.73 -1.51
N ALA A 28 20.41 30.49 -2.82
CA ALA A 28 19.10 30.28 -3.45
C ALA A 28 18.60 28.85 -3.17
N MET A 29 17.29 28.65 -3.21
CA MET A 29 16.67 27.35 -2.99
C MET A 29 15.78 26.97 -4.19
N LEU A 30 15.91 25.73 -4.62
CA LEU A 30 15.00 25.10 -5.57
C LEU A 30 14.23 23.97 -4.88
N ARG A 31 12.99 23.86 -5.22
CA ARG A 31 12.11 22.82 -4.70
C ARG A 31 11.66 21.91 -5.84
N THR A 32 11.81 20.60 -5.63
CA THR A 32 11.17 19.58 -6.44
C THR A 32 10.06 18.91 -5.62
N ASP A 33 9.32 17.98 -6.22
CA ASP A 33 8.34 17.19 -5.50
C ASP A 33 8.96 16.35 -4.37
N ASP A 34 10.24 15.98 -4.50
CA ASP A 34 10.92 15.07 -3.59
C ASP A 34 11.93 15.76 -2.66
N TYR A 35 12.55 16.88 -3.09
CA TYR A 35 13.68 17.47 -2.38
C TYR A 35 13.64 19.00 -2.37
N LEU A 36 14.24 19.57 -1.34
CA LEU A 36 14.63 20.97 -1.29
C LEU A 36 16.15 21.05 -1.44
N TYR A 37 16.62 21.74 -2.46
CA TYR A 37 18.03 21.97 -2.76
C TYR A 37 18.44 23.37 -2.39
N MET A 38 19.66 23.55 -1.98
CA MET A 38 20.30 24.86 -1.77
C MET A 38 21.62 24.89 -2.53
N GLY A 39 21.88 25.98 -3.23
CA GLY A 39 23.19 26.24 -3.83
C GLY A 39 24.23 26.51 -2.73
N HIS A 40 25.31 25.74 -2.71
CA HIS A 40 26.44 25.93 -1.81
C HIS A 40 27.74 25.55 -2.50
N ASN A 41 28.68 26.51 -2.61
CA ASN A 41 29.99 26.31 -3.26
C ASN A 41 29.92 25.74 -4.70
N ASN A 42 28.99 26.23 -5.51
CA ASN A 42 28.69 25.75 -6.87
C ASN A 42 28.19 24.30 -6.96
N GLU A 43 27.65 23.77 -5.89
CA GLU A 43 26.99 22.47 -5.84
C GLU A 43 25.54 22.63 -5.38
N ASN A 44 24.67 21.76 -5.86
CA ASN A 44 23.29 21.68 -5.41
C ASN A 44 23.22 20.73 -4.21
N VAL A 45 23.14 21.26 -3.01
CA VAL A 45 23.11 20.48 -1.77
C VAL A 45 21.67 20.25 -1.35
N ILE A 46 21.31 18.99 -1.09
CA ILE A 46 20.00 18.64 -0.52
C ILE A 46 19.98 19.14 0.91
N VAL A 47 19.12 20.11 1.19
CA VAL A 47 18.95 20.68 2.53
C VAL A 47 17.87 19.94 3.31
N TYR A 48 16.84 19.49 2.59
CA TYR A 48 15.72 18.76 3.16
C TYR A 48 15.12 17.82 2.13
N PRO A 49 15.12 16.52 2.37
CA PRO A 49 14.37 15.61 1.53
C PRO A 49 12.88 15.86 1.77
N GLN A 50 12.24 16.57 0.86
CA GLN A 50 10.77 16.78 0.94
C GLN A 50 10.01 15.45 0.85
N GLY A 51 10.63 14.44 0.25
CA GLY A 51 10.12 13.10 0.14
C GLY A 51 10.04 12.30 1.44
N GLY A 52 10.67 12.74 2.53
CA GLY A 52 10.70 11.97 3.78
C GLY A 52 9.32 11.64 4.36
N VAL A 53 8.31 12.46 4.07
CA VAL A 53 6.91 12.20 4.48
C VAL A 53 6.00 11.99 3.24
N ARG A 54 6.24 12.71 2.14
CA ARG A 54 5.40 12.62 0.93
C ARG A 54 5.70 11.40 0.06
N SER A 55 6.95 10.94 0.02
CA SER A 55 7.35 9.75 -0.73
C SER A 55 6.88 8.44 -0.11
N LEU A 56 6.44 8.46 1.17
CA LEU A 56 5.90 7.27 1.80
C LEU A 56 4.55 6.88 1.18
N GLY A 57 3.64 7.81 1.03
CA GLY A 57 2.37 7.61 0.37
C GLY A 57 1.45 6.57 1.02
N TRP A 58 0.18 6.68 0.70
CA TRP A 58 -0.85 5.70 1.01
C TRP A 58 -1.91 5.67 -0.08
N ALA A 59 -2.61 4.56 -0.19
CA ALA A 59 -3.76 4.41 -1.07
C ALA A 59 -4.84 3.54 -0.43
N ARG A 60 -6.08 3.85 -0.73
CA ARG A 60 -7.26 3.07 -0.36
C ARG A 60 -7.91 2.58 -1.65
N TYR A 61 -8.16 1.28 -1.74
CA TYR A 61 -8.82 0.62 -2.86
C TYR A 61 -10.08 -0.06 -2.35
N GLN A 62 -11.22 0.34 -2.87
CA GLN A 62 -12.50 -0.24 -2.52
C GLN A 62 -13.07 -0.99 -3.72
N ASP A 63 -13.40 -2.25 -3.52
CA ASP A 63 -14.09 -3.06 -4.51
C ASP A 63 -15.53 -2.55 -4.70
N THR A 64 -15.98 -2.48 -5.95
CA THR A 64 -17.34 -2.09 -6.30
C THR A 64 -18.11 -3.21 -7.02
N VAL A 65 -17.47 -4.35 -7.28
CA VAL A 65 -18.10 -5.53 -7.88
C VAL A 65 -18.74 -6.40 -6.80
N TYR A 66 -17.99 -6.71 -5.74
CA TYR A 66 -18.49 -7.56 -4.66
C TYR A 66 -19.14 -6.72 -3.57
N THR A 67 -20.46 -6.65 -3.63
CA THR A 67 -21.32 -5.86 -2.74
C THR A 67 -22.28 -6.78 -1.97
N SER A 68 -23.10 -6.24 -1.10
CA SER A 68 -24.12 -7.01 -0.39
C SER A 68 -25.13 -7.70 -1.33
N SER A 69 -25.33 -7.18 -2.55
CA SER A 69 -26.21 -7.75 -3.58
C SER A 69 -25.49 -8.68 -4.56
N ASN A 70 -24.15 -8.62 -4.64
CA ASN A 70 -23.32 -9.46 -5.51
C ASN A 70 -22.09 -9.93 -4.73
N LYS A 71 -22.21 -11.05 -4.02
CA LYS A 71 -21.16 -11.54 -3.13
C LYS A 71 -20.19 -12.48 -3.86
N LEU A 72 -18.93 -12.44 -3.47
CA LEU A 72 -17.94 -13.44 -3.86
C LEU A 72 -18.23 -14.74 -3.10
N ALA A 73 -18.66 -15.76 -3.82
CA ALA A 73 -18.92 -17.07 -3.23
C ALA A 73 -17.64 -17.92 -3.21
N LEU A 74 -17.26 -18.39 -2.04
CA LEU A 74 -16.13 -19.29 -1.82
C LEU A 74 -16.62 -20.70 -1.60
N SER A 75 -16.04 -21.65 -2.34
CA SER A 75 -16.26 -23.08 -2.12
C SER A 75 -15.32 -23.59 -1.03
N ASP A 76 -15.77 -24.63 -0.30
CA ASP A 76 -15.00 -25.27 0.75
C ASP A 76 -13.65 -25.79 0.24
N GLY A 77 -12.58 -25.48 0.95
CA GLY A 77 -11.21 -25.91 0.68
C GLY A 77 -10.55 -25.29 -0.54
N ILE A 78 -11.19 -24.37 -1.24
CA ILE A 78 -10.60 -23.71 -2.44
C ILE A 78 -10.01 -22.36 -2.05
N GLN A 79 -8.68 -22.24 -2.18
CA GLN A 79 -7.97 -20.99 -2.02
C GLN A 79 -8.13 -20.10 -3.26
N VAL A 80 -8.45 -18.84 -3.05
CA VAL A 80 -8.52 -17.83 -4.11
C VAL A 80 -7.76 -16.57 -3.71
N ALA A 81 -7.10 -15.92 -4.68
CA ALA A 81 -6.59 -14.57 -4.46
C ALA A 81 -7.78 -13.63 -4.27
N LEU A 82 -7.79 -12.86 -3.19
CA LEU A 82 -8.91 -11.98 -2.85
C LEU A 82 -8.97 -10.81 -3.84
N PRO A 83 -9.97 -10.77 -4.73
CA PRO A 83 -10.02 -9.75 -5.76
C PRO A 83 -10.45 -8.40 -5.18
N ASN A 84 -9.96 -7.34 -5.80
CA ASN A 84 -10.46 -5.98 -5.61
C ASN A 84 -10.34 -5.26 -6.97
N ASN A 85 -11.44 -4.80 -7.52
CA ASN A 85 -11.44 -4.16 -8.84
C ASN A 85 -10.93 -2.71 -8.83
N SER A 86 -10.57 -2.18 -7.66
CA SER A 86 -10.14 -0.78 -7.48
C SER A 86 -11.19 0.24 -7.97
N GLY A 87 -12.46 -0.12 -7.90
CA GLY A 87 -13.58 0.66 -8.43
C GLY A 87 -13.69 2.04 -7.81
N THR A 88 -13.35 2.17 -6.51
CA THR A 88 -13.11 3.46 -5.86
C THR A 88 -11.69 3.48 -5.31
N THR A 89 -10.87 4.41 -5.80
CA THR A 89 -9.48 4.55 -5.36
C THR A 89 -9.22 5.97 -4.87
N ILE A 90 -8.68 6.10 -3.66
CA ILE A 90 -8.22 7.36 -3.06
C ILE A 90 -6.73 7.19 -2.76
N LYS A 91 -5.90 8.14 -3.19
CA LYS A 91 -4.45 8.08 -3.03
C LYS A 91 -3.92 9.39 -2.45
N SER A 92 -2.86 9.30 -1.65
CA SER A 92 -2.11 10.49 -1.21
C SER A 92 -1.37 11.17 -2.36
N HIS A 93 -0.97 10.38 -3.37
CA HIS A 93 -0.28 10.82 -4.58
C HIS A 93 -0.89 10.16 -5.81
N SER A 94 -1.17 10.91 -6.86
CA SER A 94 -1.79 10.40 -8.09
C SER A 94 -0.89 9.41 -8.86
N SER A 95 0.42 9.59 -8.78
CA SER A 95 1.42 8.73 -9.45
C SER A 95 1.69 7.40 -8.74
N ILE A 96 1.30 7.25 -7.46
CA ILE A 96 1.54 6.02 -6.71
C ILE A 96 0.42 5.02 -6.94
N ASN A 97 0.81 3.80 -7.31
CA ASN A 97 -0.10 2.67 -7.43
C ASN A 97 0.46 1.48 -6.65
N PHE A 98 -0.12 1.18 -5.49
CA PHE A 98 0.32 0.09 -4.61
C PHE A 98 -0.42 -1.22 -4.85
N TYR A 99 -1.38 -1.25 -5.76
CA TYR A 99 -2.16 -2.43 -6.06
C TYR A 99 -2.53 -2.48 -7.54
N ASP A 100 -2.37 -3.64 -8.14
CA ASP A 100 -2.78 -3.94 -9.51
C ASP A 100 -4.00 -4.89 -9.47
N SER A 101 -5.14 -4.39 -9.87
CA SER A 101 -6.39 -5.15 -9.91
C SER A 101 -6.41 -6.22 -11.00
N THR A 102 -5.56 -6.13 -12.02
CA THR A 102 -5.46 -7.12 -13.10
C THR A 102 -4.74 -8.38 -12.63
N THR A 103 -3.65 -8.21 -11.91
CA THR A 103 -2.86 -9.33 -11.36
C THR A 103 -3.29 -9.71 -9.94
N VAL A 104 -4.19 -8.94 -9.31
CA VAL A 104 -4.63 -9.10 -7.91
C VAL A 104 -3.46 -9.06 -6.94
N LYS A 105 -2.50 -8.16 -7.18
CA LYS A 105 -1.26 -8.06 -6.42
C LYS A 105 -1.02 -6.66 -5.87
N LEU A 106 -0.42 -6.63 -4.69
CA LEU A 106 0.25 -5.45 -4.17
C LEU A 106 1.55 -5.24 -4.95
N THR A 107 1.80 -4.00 -5.36
CA THR A 107 2.96 -3.60 -6.17
C THR A 107 3.87 -2.69 -5.35
N PRO A 108 4.91 -3.23 -4.70
CA PRO A 108 5.87 -2.42 -3.96
C PRO A 108 6.70 -1.56 -4.92
N VAL A 109 7.21 -0.45 -4.41
CA VAL A 109 7.91 0.56 -5.24
C VAL A 109 9.42 0.34 -5.24
N ASN A 110 10.03 0.18 -4.06
CA ASN A 110 11.48 0.07 -3.93
C ASN A 110 11.89 -1.11 -3.06
N LEU A 111 13.10 -1.61 -3.31
CA LEU A 111 13.79 -2.52 -2.41
C LEU A 111 13.94 -1.85 -1.03
N ASN A 112 13.84 -2.62 0.04
CA ASN A 112 13.90 -2.18 1.44
C ASN A 112 12.74 -1.27 1.90
N ASP A 113 11.71 -1.08 1.09
CA ASP A 113 10.48 -0.45 1.56
C ASP A 113 9.82 -1.30 2.66
N VAL A 114 9.08 -0.65 3.54
CA VAL A 114 8.20 -1.30 4.51
C VAL A 114 6.77 -0.81 4.31
N TYR A 115 5.84 -1.73 4.27
CA TYR A 115 4.43 -1.45 4.08
C TYR A 115 3.58 -1.96 5.24
N ILE A 116 2.49 -1.25 5.49
CA ILE A 116 1.33 -1.74 6.25
C ILE A 116 0.17 -1.88 5.27
N VAL A 117 -0.46 -3.05 5.29
CA VAL A 117 -1.66 -3.36 4.52
C VAL A 117 -2.79 -3.67 5.49
N SER A 118 -3.86 -2.91 5.41
CA SER A 118 -5.08 -3.14 6.16
C SER A 118 -6.14 -3.70 5.20
N LEU A 119 -6.65 -4.88 5.53
CA LEU A 119 -7.76 -5.52 4.84
C LEU A 119 -9.03 -5.30 5.66
N MET A 120 -10.08 -4.83 5.02
CA MET A 120 -11.43 -4.83 5.56
C MET A 120 -12.35 -5.59 4.62
N LEU A 121 -13.20 -6.44 5.17
CA LEU A 121 -14.21 -7.17 4.41
C LEU A 121 -15.42 -7.51 5.28
N LYS A 122 -16.51 -7.88 4.63
CA LYS A 122 -17.66 -8.53 5.22
C LYS A 122 -17.78 -9.96 4.73
N ALA A 123 -18.25 -10.84 5.60
CA ALA A 123 -18.44 -12.23 5.24
C ALA A 123 -19.65 -12.84 5.99
N SER A 124 -20.21 -13.89 5.42
CA SER A 124 -21.19 -14.77 6.06
C SER A 124 -20.95 -16.21 5.65
N ALA A 125 -21.18 -17.14 6.57
CA ALA A 125 -21.04 -18.58 6.31
C ALA A 125 -22.40 -19.25 6.24
N SER A 126 -22.57 -20.21 5.34
CA SER A 126 -23.80 -21.02 5.24
C SER A 126 -23.99 -21.94 6.44
N ASN A 127 -22.88 -22.35 7.09
CA ASN A 127 -22.88 -23.14 8.33
C ASN A 127 -21.86 -22.56 9.32
N ALA A 128 -22.30 -21.57 10.10
CA ALA A 128 -21.43 -20.80 11.00
C ALA A 128 -20.72 -21.64 12.08
N ASN A 129 -21.32 -22.74 12.53
CA ASN A 129 -20.75 -23.55 13.60
C ASN A 129 -19.59 -24.45 13.17
N GLN A 130 -19.44 -24.70 11.88
CA GLN A 130 -18.42 -25.59 11.32
C GLN A 130 -17.48 -24.88 10.36
N THR A 131 -17.79 -23.64 9.97
CA THR A 131 -17.08 -22.94 8.93
C THR A 131 -16.22 -21.83 9.53
N HIS A 132 -15.02 -21.68 8.99
CA HIS A 132 -14.19 -20.50 9.20
C HIS A 132 -13.60 -20.03 7.88
N LEU A 133 -13.16 -18.78 7.84
CA LEU A 133 -12.44 -18.18 6.71
C LEU A 133 -10.98 -18.04 7.11
N GLU A 134 -10.10 -18.72 6.39
CA GLU A 134 -8.66 -18.49 6.48
C GLU A 134 -8.26 -17.34 5.57
N ILE A 135 -7.41 -16.48 6.08
CA ILE A 135 -6.86 -15.34 5.34
C ILE A 135 -5.35 -15.45 5.40
N GLU A 136 -4.73 -15.53 4.23
CA GLU A 136 -3.30 -15.68 4.06
C GLU A 136 -2.74 -14.49 3.29
N PHE A 137 -1.79 -13.80 3.90
CA PHE A 137 -1.00 -12.78 3.21
C PHE A 137 0.27 -13.44 2.68
N GLN A 138 0.37 -13.56 1.36
CA GLN A 138 1.52 -14.12 0.66
C GLN A 138 2.36 -12.99 0.07
N HIS A 139 3.66 -12.95 0.38
CA HIS A 139 4.58 -12.02 -0.25
C HIS A 139 5.72 -12.75 -0.97
N GLY A 140 6.00 -12.34 -2.20
CA GLY A 140 6.86 -13.06 -3.13
C GLY A 140 6.10 -14.10 -3.96
N SER A 141 6.74 -15.16 -4.41
CA SER A 141 6.13 -16.19 -5.25
C SER A 141 5.53 -17.34 -4.44
N SER A 142 4.37 -17.81 -4.83
CA SER A 142 3.82 -19.07 -4.32
C SER A 142 4.81 -20.23 -4.56
N GLY A 143 5.22 -20.93 -3.50
CA GLY A 143 6.07 -22.11 -3.58
C GLY A 143 7.57 -21.91 -3.34
N SER A 144 8.07 -20.69 -3.15
CA SER A 144 9.39 -20.43 -2.59
C SER A 144 9.24 -20.00 -1.13
N THR A 145 10.30 -20.04 -0.35
CA THR A 145 10.38 -19.71 1.09
C THR A 145 9.86 -18.31 1.45
N VAL A 146 8.59 -18.11 1.23
CA VAL A 146 7.89 -16.85 1.49
C VAL A 146 7.28 -16.95 2.88
N GLU A 147 7.47 -15.95 3.68
CA GLU A 147 6.77 -15.83 4.94
C GLU A 147 5.30 -15.57 4.66
N ASN A 148 4.47 -16.56 4.89
CA ASN A 148 3.03 -16.41 4.82
C ASN A 148 2.50 -16.00 6.20
N LEU A 149 1.77 -14.90 6.25
CA LEU A 149 1.08 -14.49 7.46
C LEU A 149 -0.35 -14.98 7.40
N PHE A 150 -0.75 -15.75 8.41
CA PHE A 150 -2.09 -16.34 8.49
C PHE A 150 -2.93 -15.69 9.55
N SER A 151 -4.21 -15.53 9.25
CA SER A 151 -5.24 -15.27 10.23
C SER A 151 -6.49 -16.09 9.90
N ALA A 152 -7.38 -16.21 10.87
CA ALA A 152 -8.66 -16.89 10.67
C ALA A 152 -9.82 -16.04 11.19
N MET A 153 -10.98 -16.19 10.56
CA MET A 153 -12.24 -15.60 10.97
C MET A 153 -13.24 -16.70 11.26
N ALA A 154 -13.55 -16.91 12.53
CA ALA A 154 -14.64 -17.81 12.92
C ALA A 154 -15.99 -17.12 12.80
N PHE A 155 -17.03 -17.87 12.43
CA PHE A 155 -18.39 -17.38 12.33
C PHE A 155 -19.18 -17.77 13.60
N TYR A 156 -19.59 -16.79 14.40
CA TYR A 156 -20.23 -16.99 15.70
C TYR A 156 -21.66 -16.45 15.78
N LYS A 157 -22.09 -15.67 14.77
CA LYS A 157 -23.40 -15.01 14.78
C LYS A 157 -24.56 -15.87 14.24
N GLY A 158 -24.25 -17.06 13.72
CA GLY A 158 -25.24 -17.92 13.07
C GLY A 158 -25.11 -17.95 11.54
N ASN A 159 -25.86 -18.82 10.91
CA ASN A 159 -25.82 -19.05 9.48
C ASN A 159 -26.28 -17.81 8.72
N ASP A 160 -25.57 -17.50 7.64
CA ASP A 160 -25.84 -16.39 6.71
C ASP A 160 -25.87 -14.99 7.36
N VAL A 161 -25.40 -14.86 8.61
CA VAL A 161 -25.35 -13.56 9.29
C VAL A 161 -24.04 -12.85 8.97
N GLU A 162 -24.17 -11.58 8.55
CA GLU A 162 -23.02 -10.70 8.25
C GLU A 162 -22.10 -10.56 9.46
N GLN A 163 -20.82 -10.75 9.23
CA GLN A 163 -19.75 -10.39 10.14
C GLN A 163 -18.70 -9.59 9.41
N LYS A 164 -18.00 -8.72 10.15
CA LYS A 164 -16.94 -7.86 9.64
C LYS A 164 -15.59 -8.37 10.10
N LYS A 165 -14.61 -8.36 9.20
CA LYS A 165 -13.23 -8.66 9.50
C LYS A 165 -12.38 -7.45 9.16
N HIS A 166 -11.43 -7.16 10.04
CA HIS A 166 -10.36 -6.22 9.82
C HIS A 166 -9.06 -6.91 10.21
N GLU A 167 -8.12 -6.97 9.27
CA GLU A 167 -6.78 -7.52 9.46
C GLU A 167 -5.74 -6.48 9.04
N MET A 168 -4.57 -6.58 9.65
CA MET A 168 -3.45 -5.71 9.34
C MET A 168 -2.16 -6.52 9.24
N TYR A 169 -1.46 -6.34 8.13
CA TYR A 169 -0.21 -7.01 7.82
C TYR A 169 0.89 -5.96 7.65
N SER A 170 2.08 -6.28 8.13
CA SER A 170 3.29 -5.49 7.85
C SER A 170 4.28 -6.37 7.11
N PHE A 171 4.89 -5.85 6.07
CA PHE A 171 5.88 -6.59 5.30
C PHE A 171 7.03 -5.70 4.81
N TYR A 172 8.18 -6.31 4.71
CA TYR A 172 9.40 -5.74 4.16
C TYR A 172 9.58 -6.17 2.70
N VAL A 173 10.09 -5.27 1.87
CA VAL A 173 10.30 -5.52 0.46
C VAL A 173 11.73 -5.98 0.22
N ASP A 174 11.92 -7.27 0.08
CA ASP A 174 13.14 -7.87 -0.45
C ASP A 174 13.12 -7.95 -1.99
N ALA A 175 14.13 -8.54 -2.59
CA ALA A 175 14.21 -8.67 -4.05
C ALA A 175 13.09 -9.54 -4.65
N ASN A 176 12.62 -10.56 -3.92
CA ASN A 176 11.53 -11.42 -4.38
C ASN A 176 10.19 -10.68 -4.34
N VAL A 177 9.91 -10.01 -3.23
CA VAL A 177 8.70 -9.21 -3.07
C VAL A 177 8.66 -8.05 -4.07
N LEU A 178 9.79 -7.39 -4.32
CA LEU A 178 9.88 -6.34 -5.34
C LEU A 178 9.53 -6.86 -6.75
N SER A 179 10.02 -8.06 -7.09
CA SER A 179 9.82 -8.66 -8.41
C SER A 179 8.43 -9.29 -8.59
N LEU A 180 7.89 -9.91 -7.55
CA LEU A 180 6.72 -10.79 -7.64
C LEU A 180 5.46 -10.20 -7.00
N GLY A 181 5.63 -9.12 -6.19
CA GLY A 181 4.56 -8.49 -5.44
C GLY A 181 4.15 -9.30 -4.20
N ALA A 182 3.03 -8.90 -3.62
CA ALA A 182 2.36 -9.60 -2.53
C ALA A 182 0.87 -9.72 -2.84
N SER A 183 0.17 -10.70 -2.23
CA SER A 183 -1.25 -10.91 -2.45
C SER A 183 -1.94 -11.42 -1.18
N ILE A 184 -3.23 -11.13 -1.07
CA ILE A 184 -4.07 -11.70 -0.02
C ILE A 184 -4.87 -12.84 -0.63
N HIS A 185 -4.79 -13.99 0.00
CA HIS A 185 -5.55 -15.18 -0.37
C HIS A 185 -6.55 -15.53 0.72
N ILE A 186 -7.67 -16.10 0.33
CA ILE A 186 -8.71 -16.54 1.26
C ILE A 186 -9.16 -17.96 0.93
N THR A 187 -9.44 -18.72 1.97
CA THR A 187 -9.95 -20.11 1.86
C THR A 187 -11.12 -20.28 2.81
N SER A 188 -12.24 -20.77 2.31
CA SER A 188 -13.33 -21.22 3.15
C SER A 188 -13.05 -22.66 3.62
N VAL A 189 -13.21 -22.95 4.90
CA VAL A 189 -12.97 -24.28 5.49
C VAL A 189 -14.18 -24.72 6.27
N GLY A 190 -14.68 -25.92 5.98
CA GLY A 190 -15.81 -26.54 6.65
C GLY A 190 -17.19 -26.14 6.11
N GLY A 191 -17.23 -25.42 4.98
CA GLY A 191 -18.45 -25.00 4.32
C GLY A 191 -18.27 -23.81 3.39
N SER A 192 -19.33 -23.34 2.77
CA SER A 192 -19.24 -22.18 1.88
C SER A 192 -19.32 -20.85 2.63
N VAL A 193 -18.54 -19.86 2.15
CA VAL A 193 -18.51 -18.50 2.67
C VAL A 193 -18.79 -17.53 1.54
N ASN A 194 -19.59 -16.51 1.83
CA ASN A 194 -19.76 -15.36 0.97
C ASN A 194 -18.97 -14.18 1.52
N VAL A 195 -18.25 -13.45 0.64
CA VAL A 195 -17.41 -12.29 0.99
C VAL A 195 -17.82 -11.09 0.14
N TRP A 196 -17.84 -9.88 0.71
CA TRP A 196 -18.16 -8.64 0.01
C TRP A 196 -17.61 -7.41 0.73
N ASP A 197 -17.79 -6.23 0.17
CA ASP A 197 -17.30 -4.93 0.66
C ASP A 197 -15.81 -4.98 0.99
N ILE A 198 -15.02 -5.50 0.03
CA ILE A 198 -13.59 -5.69 0.16
C ILE A 198 -12.87 -4.35 0.01
N GLU A 199 -12.04 -4.02 0.98
CA GLU A 199 -11.26 -2.80 0.96
C GLU A 199 -9.82 -3.07 1.38
N TYR A 200 -8.88 -2.50 0.62
CA TYR A 200 -7.46 -2.43 0.98
C TYR A 200 -7.07 -1.00 1.30
N PHE A 201 -6.45 -0.79 2.44
CA PHE A 201 -5.69 0.42 2.74
C PHE A 201 -4.22 0.04 2.82
N ILE A 202 -3.40 0.66 1.98
CA ILE A 202 -1.98 0.34 1.85
C ILE A 202 -1.20 1.61 2.15
N GLN A 203 -0.26 1.52 3.07
CA GLN A 203 0.61 2.61 3.47
C GLN A 203 2.07 2.17 3.42
N ARG A 204 2.91 2.92 2.73
CA ARG A 204 4.36 2.78 2.83
C ARG A 204 4.84 3.51 4.06
N THR A 205 5.49 2.81 5.00
CA THR A 205 5.94 3.36 6.28
C THR A 205 7.44 3.64 6.33
N GLN A 206 8.20 3.03 5.41
CA GLN A 206 9.63 3.27 5.24
C GLN A 206 9.96 3.29 3.75
N ASN A 207 10.85 4.20 3.35
CA ASN A 207 11.40 4.26 2.00
C ASN A 207 12.80 3.66 1.98
N GLY A 208 12.98 2.57 1.24
CA GLY A 208 14.25 1.85 1.11
C GLY A 208 15.33 2.60 0.34
N SER A 209 14.98 3.61 -0.44
CA SER A 209 15.96 4.43 -1.20
C SER A 209 16.72 5.45 -0.34
N LEU A 210 16.49 5.48 0.97
CA LEU A 210 17.16 6.39 1.91
C LEU A 210 18.36 5.75 2.63
N SER A 211 18.90 4.65 2.11
CA SER A 211 20.10 4.00 2.65
C SER A 211 21.38 4.46 1.95
#